data_703be8a77530d6ce076d8b530db2acbe
#
_entry.id   703be8a77530d6ce076d8b530db2acbe
#
_cell.length_a   1.000
_cell.length_b   1.000
_cell.length_c   1.000
_cell.angle_alpha   90.00
_cell.angle_beta   90.00
_cell.angle_gamma   90.00
#
_symmetry.space_group_name_H-M   'P 1'
#
loop_
_entity.id
_entity.type
_entity.pdbx_description
1 polymer ?
#
loop_
_entity_poly.entity_id
_entity_poly.type
_entity_poly.pdbx_seq_one_letter_code
_entity_poly.pdbx_strand_id
1 'polypeptide(L)'
;MYKRQGEKYPIGTLDDIKIFFMHYDSCEDALQKWEDRKKRVNPKKIFVIMVEQNGFSKEDFENFKKIKYPKILFVNNKVYECEDSVYFSQYENCEYLPDIIQGRRYYKDGILIKAIRKAFLSDYG
;
A
#
# COMPACT_ATOMS: atom_id res chain seq x y z
N MET A 1 -8.67 18.96 8.04
CA MET A 1 -9.53 18.19 7.10
C MET A 1 -10.56 19.11 6.48
N TYR A 2 -10.79 19.01 5.18
CA TYR A 2 -11.70 19.91 4.46
C TYR A 2 -12.33 19.16 3.28
N LYS A 3 -13.39 19.77 2.68
CA LYS A 3 -14.06 19.24 1.50
C LYS A 3 -14.03 20.32 0.42
N ARG A 4 -13.45 20.02 -0.75
CA ARG A 4 -13.39 20.97 -1.85
C ARG A 4 -14.78 21.18 -2.45
N GLN A 5 -15.01 22.39 -2.99
CA GLN A 5 -16.23 22.68 -3.74
C GLN A 5 -16.34 21.72 -4.92
N GLY A 6 -17.49 21.03 -5.05
CA GLY A 6 -17.73 20.04 -6.10
C GLY A 6 -17.20 18.63 -5.80
N GLU A 7 -16.43 18.44 -4.74
CA GLU A 7 -15.96 17.13 -4.34
C GLU A 7 -16.98 16.43 -3.46
N LYS A 8 -17.11 15.11 -3.65
CA LYS A 8 -18.08 14.30 -2.90
C LYS A 8 -17.51 13.75 -1.60
N TYR A 9 -16.22 13.91 -1.36
CA TYR A 9 -15.53 13.31 -0.23
C TYR A 9 -14.59 14.31 0.44
N PRO A 10 -14.32 14.11 1.75
CA PRO A 10 -13.37 14.95 2.48
C PRO A 10 -11.92 14.72 2.05
N ILE A 11 -11.11 15.75 2.22
CA ILE A 11 -9.67 15.68 1.99
C ILE A 11 -8.97 16.03 3.30
N GLY A 12 -8.08 15.17 3.76
CA GLY A 12 -7.23 15.42 4.92
C GLY A 12 -5.81 15.72 4.49
N THR A 13 -5.08 16.46 5.32
CA THR A 13 -3.66 16.71 5.11
C THR A 13 -2.86 16.17 6.29
N LEU A 14 -1.76 15.48 5.99
CA LEU A 14 -0.79 15.00 6.96
C LEU A 14 0.57 15.42 6.44
N ASP A 15 1.14 16.48 7.03
CA ASP A 15 2.33 17.16 6.50
C ASP A 15 2.09 17.59 5.04
N ASP A 16 2.88 17.10 4.09
CA ASP A 16 2.74 17.39 2.66
C ASP A 16 1.86 16.36 1.93
N ILE A 17 1.31 15.40 2.65
CA ILE A 17 0.49 14.33 2.06
C ILE A 17 -0.99 14.70 2.11
N LYS A 18 -1.68 14.56 0.99
CA LYS A 18 -3.14 14.69 0.92
C LYS A 18 -3.78 13.31 0.92
N ILE A 19 -4.76 13.13 1.79
CA ILE A 19 -5.51 11.87 1.91
C ILE A 19 -6.94 12.13 1.46
N PHE A 20 -7.38 11.39 0.45
CA PHE A 20 -8.73 11.51 -0.12
C PHE A 20 -9.63 10.44 0.51
N PHE A 21 -10.54 10.86 1.38
CA PHE A 21 -11.46 9.96 2.09
C PHE A 21 -12.68 9.67 1.22
N MET A 22 -12.47 8.89 0.17
CA MET A 22 -13.43 8.67 -0.91
C MET A 22 -14.72 7.95 -0.48
N HIS A 23 -14.69 7.27 0.66
CA HIS A 23 -15.85 6.51 1.17
C HIS A 23 -16.61 7.23 2.28
N TYR A 24 -16.32 8.51 2.50
CA TYR A 24 -16.95 9.29 3.56
C TYR A 24 -17.60 10.54 2.97
N ASP A 25 -18.79 10.86 3.46
CA ASP A 25 -19.55 12.02 2.99
C ASP A 25 -19.24 13.29 3.76
N SER A 26 -18.80 13.18 5.02
CA SER A 26 -18.51 14.32 5.88
C SER A 26 -17.11 14.29 6.44
N CYS A 27 -16.56 15.48 6.71
CA CYS A 27 -15.27 15.61 7.37
C CYS A 27 -15.29 15.04 8.78
N GLU A 28 -16.41 15.20 9.48
CA GLU A 28 -16.57 14.70 10.85
C GLU A 28 -16.47 13.18 10.91
N ASP A 29 -17.17 12.48 10.03
CA ASP A 29 -17.14 11.01 9.97
C ASP A 29 -15.75 10.51 9.59
N ALA A 30 -15.11 11.12 8.60
CA ALA A 30 -13.77 10.74 8.17
C ALA A 30 -12.76 10.93 9.29
N LEU A 31 -12.80 12.08 9.98
CA LEU A 31 -11.91 12.37 11.10
C LEU A 31 -12.11 11.42 12.26
N GLN A 32 -13.37 11.12 12.61
CA GLN A 32 -13.69 10.19 13.70
C GLN A 32 -13.14 8.79 13.41
N LYS A 33 -13.33 8.30 12.18
CA LYS A 33 -12.79 6.99 11.78
C LYS A 33 -11.27 6.97 11.77
N TRP A 34 -10.65 8.06 11.32
CA TRP A 34 -9.20 8.20 11.33
C TRP A 34 -8.64 8.10 12.75
N GLU A 35 -9.22 8.87 13.69
CA GLU A 35 -8.79 8.87 15.07
C GLU A 35 -9.01 7.50 15.75
N ASP A 36 -10.15 6.86 15.51
CA ASP A 36 -10.44 5.54 16.06
C ASP A 36 -9.47 4.47 15.57
N ARG A 37 -9.17 4.49 14.27
CA ARG A 37 -8.23 3.53 13.67
C ARG A 37 -6.79 3.78 14.11
N LYS A 38 -6.41 5.04 14.21
CA LYS A 38 -5.08 5.45 14.67
C LYS A 38 -4.77 4.89 16.06
N LYS A 39 -5.76 4.87 16.96
CA LYS A 39 -5.60 4.31 18.31
C LYS A 39 -5.32 2.81 18.32
N ARG A 40 -5.72 2.10 17.27
CA ARG A 40 -5.53 0.64 17.17
C ARG A 40 -4.19 0.25 16.57
N VAL A 41 -3.46 1.19 16.02
CA VAL A 41 -2.14 0.90 15.43
C VAL A 41 -1.15 0.57 16.54
N ASN A 42 -0.49 -0.58 16.43
CA ASN A 42 0.59 -0.95 17.33
C ASN A 42 1.92 -0.67 16.62
N PRO A 43 2.69 0.35 17.04
CA PRO A 43 3.95 0.70 16.37
C PRO A 43 4.98 -0.44 16.34
N LYS A 44 4.84 -1.42 17.21
CA LYS A 44 5.74 -2.59 17.27
C LYS A 44 5.31 -3.72 16.33
N LYS A 45 4.14 -3.61 15.70
CA LYS A 45 3.56 -4.65 14.84
C LYS A 45 3.01 -4.04 13.55
N ILE A 46 3.86 -3.37 12.79
CA ILE A 46 3.50 -2.76 11.52
C ILE A 46 4.03 -3.63 10.39
N PHE A 47 3.18 -3.94 9.43
CA PHE A 47 3.54 -4.59 8.18
C PHE A 47 3.14 -3.70 7.02
N VAL A 48 4.08 -3.38 6.14
CA VAL A 48 3.86 -2.46 5.03
C VAL A 48 3.61 -3.22 3.74
N ILE A 49 2.50 -2.91 3.09
CA ILE A 49 2.17 -3.43 1.77
C ILE A 49 2.14 -2.26 0.79
N MET A 50 2.89 -2.37 -0.29
CA MET A 50 2.92 -1.36 -1.35
C MET A 50 2.67 -2.02 -2.69
N VAL A 51 2.03 -1.30 -3.59
CA VAL A 51 1.66 -1.80 -4.92
C VAL A 51 2.14 -0.79 -5.96
N GLU A 52 2.67 -1.30 -7.07
CA GLU A 52 3.09 -0.45 -8.20
C GLU A 52 1.85 0.10 -8.91
N GLN A 53 1.33 1.23 -8.41
CA GLN A 53 0.14 1.93 -8.92
C GLN A 53 0.30 3.43 -8.70
N ASN A 54 -0.60 4.21 -9.29
CA ASN A 54 -0.74 5.65 -9.01
C ASN A 54 0.55 6.46 -9.22
N GLY A 55 1.27 6.17 -10.31
CA GLY A 55 2.48 6.90 -10.63
C GLY A 55 3.70 6.44 -9.84
N PHE A 56 3.74 5.18 -9.40
CA PHE A 56 4.88 4.59 -8.74
C PHE A 56 6.15 4.83 -9.57
N SER A 57 7.20 5.35 -8.94
CA SER A 57 8.44 5.75 -9.60
C SER A 57 9.66 5.06 -8.96
N LYS A 58 10.82 5.27 -9.60
CA LYS A 58 12.10 4.80 -9.05
C LYS A 58 12.37 5.40 -7.67
N GLU A 59 11.98 6.66 -7.45
CA GLU A 59 12.12 7.31 -6.15
C GLU A 59 11.27 6.60 -5.09
N ASP A 60 10.04 6.22 -5.42
CA ASP A 60 9.17 5.46 -4.53
C ASP A 60 9.77 4.11 -4.19
N PHE A 61 10.37 3.45 -5.17
CA PHE A 61 11.06 2.17 -4.97
C PHE A 61 12.24 2.32 -4.02
N GLU A 62 13.06 3.36 -4.19
CA GLU A 62 14.19 3.63 -3.29
C GLU A 62 13.70 3.93 -1.88
N ASN A 63 12.62 4.69 -1.73
CA ASN A 63 12.01 4.97 -0.44
C ASN A 63 11.44 3.69 0.20
N PHE A 64 10.82 2.82 -0.58
CA PHE A 64 10.36 1.52 -0.08
C PHE A 64 11.50 0.70 0.51
N LYS A 65 12.64 0.64 -0.17
CA LYS A 65 13.79 -0.13 0.31
C LYS A 65 14.34 0.38 1.65
N LYS A 66 14.11 1.64 1.97
CA LYS A 66 14.54 2.27 3.22
C LYS A 66 13.62 1.98 4.40
N ILE A 67 12.42 1.48 4.16
CA ILE A 67 11.47 1.17 5.22
C ILE A 67 12.02 0.04 6.08
N LYS A 68 12.04 0.24 7.40
CA LYS A 68 12.60 -0.71 8.36
C LYS A 68 11.59 -1.70 8.92
N TYR A 69 10.32 -1.58 8.57
CA TYR A 69 9.28 -2.52 8.97
C TYR A 69 9.26 -3.73 8.03
N PRO A 70 8.71 -4.88 8.45
CA PRO A 70 8.40 -5.97 7.53
C PRO A 70 7.53 -5.41 6.41
N LYS A 71 7.88 -5.75 5.18
CA LYS A 71 7.26 -5.09 4.02
C LYS A 71 7.19 -6.02 2.83
N ILE A 72 6.25 -5.74 1.93
CA ILE A 72 6.11 -6.43 0.65
C ILE A 72 5.69 -5.42 -0.40
N LEU A 73 6.29 -5.53 -1.59
CA LEU A 73 5.98 -4.70 -2.75
C LEU A 73 5.49 -5.57 -3.89
N PHE A 74 4.29 -5.30 -4.38
CA PHE A 74 3.75 -5.97 -5.56
C PHE A 74 4.05 -5.14 -6.80
N VAL A 75 4.72 -5.74 -7.80
CA VAL A 75 5.18 -5.01 -8.97
C VAL A 75 4.83 -5.73 -10.27
N ASN A 76 4.65 -4.95 -11.34
CA ASN A 76 4.49 -5.47 -12.70
C ASN A 76 5.68 -5.12 -13.60
N ASN A 77 6.64 -4.35 -13.11
CA ASN A 77 7.85 -4.00 -13.83
C ASN A 77 9.06 -4.70 -13.19
N LYS A 78 9.76 -5.48 -13.99
CA LYS A 78 10.89 -6.27 -13.52
C LYS A 78 12.01 -5.44 -12.88
N VAL A 79 12.16 -4.17 -13.28
CA VAL A 79 13.19 -3.30 -12.70
C VAL A 79 12.99 -3.05 -11.20
N TYR A 80 11.79 -3.31 -10.68
CA TYR A 80 11.49 -3.17 -9.26
C TYR A 80 11.54 -4.50 -8.50
N GLU A 81 12.07 -5.55 -9.10
CA GLU A 81 12.33 -6.79 -8.38
C GLU A 81 13.38 -6.58 -7.30
N CYS A 82 13.09 -7.05 -6.10
CA CYS A 82 14.02 -7.05 -4.98
C CYS A 82 13.63 -8.19 -4.03
N GLU A 83 14.37 -8.32 -2.93
CA GLU A 83 14.11 -9.38 -1.95
C GLU A 83 12.69 -9.34 -1.39
N ASP A 84 12.12 -8.13 -1.21
CA ASP A 84 10.81 -7.94 -0.61
C ASP A 84 9.70 -7.70 -1.64
N SER A 85 9.93 -8.01 -2.91
CA SER A 85 8.93 -7.81 -3.95
C SER A 85 8.35 -9.11 -4.49
N VAL A 86 7.12 -9.01 -5.02
CA VAL A 86 6.46 -10.05 -5.79
C VAL A 86 6.19 -9.51 -7.19
N TYR A 87 6.78 -10.14 -8.19
CA TYR A 87 6.68 -9.71 -9.58
C TYR A 87 5.63 -10.52 -10.33
N PHE A 88 4.75 -9.80 -11.02
CA PHE A 88 3.69 -10.39 -11.83
C PHE A 88 4.02 -10.23 -13.31
N SER A 89 4.65 -11.23 -13.90
CA SER A 89 5.08 -11.20 -15.31
C SER A 89 3.91 -11.05 -16.28
N GLN A 90 2.74 -11.54 -15.92
CA GLN A 90 1.53 -11.45 -16.75
C GLN A 90 1.05 -10.01 -16.95
N TYR A 91 1.49 -9.09 -16.10
CA TYR A 91 1.14 -7.67 -16.19
C TYR A 91 2.31 -6.77 -16.61
N GLU A 92 3.41 -7.35 -17.10
CA GLU A 92 4.63 -6.60 -17.43
C GLU A 92 4.40 -5.47 -18.44
N ASN A 93 3.51 -5.69 -19.40
CA ASN A 93 3.20 -4.69 -20.42
C ASN A 93 2.10 -3.71 -20.01
N CYS A 94 1.61 -3.79 -18.79
CA CYS A 94 0.62 -2.86 -18.26
C CYS A 94 1.32 -1.63 -17.68
N GLU A 95 0.64 -0.48 -17.75
CA GLU A 95 1.15 0.77 -17.20
C GLU A 95 1.33 0.71 -15.68
N TYR A 96 0.45 -0.04 -15.02
CA TYR A 96 0.48 -0.24 -13.57
C TYR A 96 -0.06 -1.63 -13.23
N LEU A 97 0.22 -2.09 -12.02
CA LEU A 97 -0.29 -3.37 -11.55
C LEU A 97 -1.79 -3.25 -11.26
N PRO A 98 -2.65 -4.09 -11.86
CA PRO A 98 -4.06 -4.12 -11.51
C PRO A 98 -4.30 -4.47 -10.05
N ASP A 99 -5.53 -4.30 -9.57
CA ASP A 99 -5.93 -4.62 -8.21
C ASP A 99 -5.44 -6.03 -7.83
N ILE A 100 -4.73 -6.15 -6.72
CA ILE A 100 -4.18 -7.44 -6.26
C ILE A 100 -5.27 -8.46 -5.95
N ILE A 101 -6.47 -8.02 -5.61
CA ILE A 101 -7.61 -8.92 -5.41
C ILE A 101 -8.01 -9.58 -6.74
N GLN A 102 -8.03 -8.81 -7.83
CA GLN A 102 -8.28 -9.35 -9.17
C GLN A 102 -7.11 -10.18 -9.67
N GLY A 103 -5.88 -9.78 -9.33
CA GLY A 103 -4.67 -10.47 -9.74
C GLY A 103 -4.43 -11.78 -9.01
N ARG A 104 -5.06 -12.02 -7.88
CA ARG A 104 -4.82 -13.21 -7.04
C ARG A 104 -4.99 -14.54 -7.77
N ARG A 105 -5.83 -14.58 -8.79
CA ARG A 105 -6.04 -15.77 -9.62
C ARG A 105 -4.83 -16.17 -10.44
N TYR A 106 -3.84 -15.28 -10.57
CA TYR A 106 -2.64 -15.50 -11.36
C TYR A 106 -1.44 -15.93 -10.52
N TYR A 107 -1.54 -15.92 -9.19
CA TYR A 107 -0.48 -16.48 -8.38
C TYR A 107 -0.94 -17.77 -7.71
N LYS A 108 0.03 -18.65 -7.54
CA LYS A 108 -0.22 -19.96 -6.92
C LYS A 108 -0.66 -19.77 -5.47
N ASP A 109 -1.50 -20.68 -5.01
CA ASP A 109 -1.94 -20.69 -3.63
C ASP A 109 -0.72 -20.69 -2.70
N GLY A 110 -0.75 -19.81 -1.72
CA GLY A 110 0.28 -19.71 -0.72
C GLY A 110 1.45 -18.79 -1.04
N ILE A 111 1.60 -18.27 -2.27
CA ILE A 111 2.70 -17.34 -2.59
C ILE A 111 2.61 -16.08 -1.73
N LEU A 112 1.42 -15.49 -1.63
CA LEU A 112 1.21 -14.29 -0.80
C LEU A 112 1.50 -14.59 0.67
N ILE A 113 0.98 -15.72 1.17
CA ILE A 113 1.19 -16.15 2.55
C ILE A 113 2.67 -16.40 2.82
N LYS A 114 3.37 -17.04 1.90
CA LYS A 114 4.82 -17.29 2.02
C LYS A 114 5.61 -15.99 2.06
N ALA A 115 5.25 -15.02 1.20
CA ALA A 115 5.92 -13.72 1.16
C ALA A 115 5.70 -12.95 2.47
N ILE A 116 4.48 -12.95 2.99
CA ILE A 116 4.14 -12.33 4.27
C ILE A 116 4.92 -13.00 5.42
N ARG A 117 4.92 -14.33 5.46
CA ARG A 117 5.68 -15.08 6.47
C ARG A 117 7.17 -14.78 6.43
N LYS A 118 7.76 -14.75 5.24
CA LYS A 118 9.18 -14.43 5.05
C LYS A 118 9.49 -13.05 5.63
N ALA A 119 8.66 -12.05 5.30
CA ALA A 119 8.86 -10.69 5.79
C ALA A 119 8.77 -10.63 7.33
N PHE A 120 7.78 -11.29 7.92
CA PHE A 120 7.64 -11.34 9.38
C PHE A 120 8.79 -12.07 10.05
N LEU A 121 9.18 -13.23 9.55
CA LEU A 121 10.22 -14.04 10.16
C LEU A 121 11.60 -13.38 10.07
N SER A 122 11.89 -12.66 8.97
CA SER A 122 13.18 -11.99 8.85
C SER A 122 13.34 -10.84 9.83
N ASP A 123 12.24 -10.18 10.24
CA ASP A 123 12.29 -9.02 11.13
C ASP A 123 11.86 -9.31 12.57
N TYR A 124 11.11 -10.37 12.81
CA TYR A 124 10.58 -10.70 14.14
C TYR A 124 10.98 -12.11 14.61
N GLY A 125 11.57 -12.87 13.74
CA GLY A 125 12.03 -14.22 14.03
C GLY A 125 13.45 -14.24 14.46
#